data_bc4adf8bbc9cdda94209beb2396711b6
#
_entry.id   bc4adf8bbc9cdda94209beb2396711b6
#
_cell.length_a   1.000
_cell.length_b   1.000
_cell.length_c   1.000
_cell.angle_alpha   90.00
_cell.angle_beta   90.00
_cell.angle_gamma   90.00
#
_symmetry.space_group_name_H-M   'P 1'
#
loop_
_entity.id
_entity.type
_entity.pdbx_description
1 polymer ?
#
loop_
_entity_poly.entity_id
_entity_poly.type
_entity_poly.pdbx_seq_one_letter_code
_entity_poly.pdbx_strand_id
1 'polypeptide(L)'
;VLSIFKKKSLSHNSKKLETPMNAHGLKPFELFAVRYATHSGRTAAENFIGGADLHDADSDLDYYVWVARRDDEVYVIDTGFEEQAAQARGRQLITPVPEALAQMSIDTRSVRDVILTHLHYDHAGSLDQFPKATFHIQDAESAYATGRCMCHATMRQPFNVEDVVSFVRRLYAGQVKFHQGTSELVPGLTLHLIGGHTAGLQVVRVWTQRGWVVIASDASHLYGNFENRLPFPIVYNVGDMLEGHQALYQLADSPQHIIPGHDPLVMDRYPAYSTETAGVVVRVDVAPISSAN
;
A
#
# COMPACT_ATOMS: atom_id res chain seq x y z
N VAL A 1 38.86 -42.42 19.42
CA VAL A 1 38.15 -41.42 20.26
C VAL A 1 37.10 -40.78 19.36
N LEU A 2 35.85 -41.32 19.40
CA LEU A 2 34.69 -40.78 18.69
C LEU A 2 34.10 -39.69 19.56
N SER A 3 34.01 -38.46 19.04
CA SER A 3 33.29 -37.36 19.66
C SER A 3 31.93 -37.19 18.94
N ILE A 4 30.87 -37.26 19.73
CA ILE A 4 29.47 -37.23 19.36
C ILE A 4 29.07 -35.77 19.11
N PHE A 5 28.78 -35.39 17.86
CA PHE A 5 28.11 -34.13 17.56
C PHE A 5 26.61 -34.26 17.83
N LYS A 6 26.14 -33.66 18.95
CA LYS A 6 24.74 -33.44 19.19
C LYS A 6 24.22 -32.32 18.25
N LYS A 7 23.37 -32.68 17.29
CA LYS A 7 22.55 -31.73 16.54
C LYS A 7 21.62 -30.99 17.52
N LYS A 8 21.87 -29.70 17.75
CA LYS A 8 20.86 -28.79 18.32
C LYS A 8 19.84 -28.50 17.23
N SER A 9 18.61 -28.97 17.42
CA SER A 9 17.45 -28.54 16.63
C SER A 9 17.20 -27.07 16.94
N LEU A 10 17.35 -26.20 15.95
CA LEU A 10 16.84 -24.83 15.99
C LEU A 10 15.31 -24.93 15.90
N SER A 11 14.65 -24.77 17.04
CA SER A 11 13.20 -24.55 17.06
C SER A 11 12.93 -23.19 16.45
N HIS A 12 12.40 -23.18 15.22
CA HIS A 12 11.74 -22.01 14.67
C HIS A 12 10.54 -21.71 15.57
N ASN A 13 10.66 -20.64 16.34
CA ASN A 13 9.56 -20.07 17.09
C ASN A 13 8.65 -19.35 16.07
N SER A 14 7.77 -20.10 15.41
CA SER A 14 6.64 -19.54 14.68
C SER A 14 5.74 -18.87 15.73
N LYS A 15 5.87 -17.55 15.89
CA LYS A 15 4.85 -16.76 16.56
C LYS A 15 3.55 -17.05 15.82
N LYS A 16 2.63 -17.81 16.46
CA LYS A 16 1.26 -17.91 16.01
C LYS A 16 0.73 -16.49 15.87
N LEU A 17 0.37 -16.11 14.64
CA LEU A 17 -0.49 -14.95 14.40
C LEU A 17 -1.75 -15.19 15.24
N GLU A 18 -2.05 -14.22 16.09
CA GLU A 18 -3.25 -14.29 16.94
C GLU A 18 -4.48 -14.47 16.05
N THR A 19 -5.39 -15.31 16.49
CA THR A 19 -6.66 -15.61 15.83
C THR A 19 -7.35 -14.31 15.41
N PRO A 20 -7.85 -14.17 14.17
CA PRO A 20 -8.51 -12.95 13.72
C PRO A 20 -9.63 -12.59 14.69
N MET A 21 -9.59 -11.35 15.21
CA MET A 21 -10.67 -10.84 16.06
C MET A 21 -11.99 -11.00 15.34
N ASN A 22 -12.96 -11.58 16.06
CA ASN A 22 -14.29 -11.87 15.56
C ASN A 22 -14.99 -10.52 15.26
N ALA A 23 -15.08 -10.14 14.00
CA ALA A 23 -15.70 -8.88 13.56
C ALA A 23 -17.23 -8.88 13.64
N HIS A 24 -17.83 -9.92 14.26
CA HIS A 24 -19.28 -10.03 14.46
C HIS A 24 -19.80 -8.83 15.26
N GLY A 25 -20.59 -7.98 14.59
CA GLY A 25 -21.21 -6.80 15.18
C GLY A 25 -20.50 -5.47 14.91
N LEU A 26 -19.32 -5.48 14.25
CA LEU A 26 -18.69 -4.24 13.79
C LEU A 26 -19.38 -3.71 12.55
N LYS A 27 -19.68 -2.40 12.53
CA LYS A 27 -20.10 -1.73 11.30
C LYS A 27 -18.95 -1.75 10.30
N PRO A 28 -19.18 -2.24 9.06
CA PRO A 28 -18.14 -2.29 8.05
C PRO A 28 -17.75 -0.90 7.56
N PHE A 29 -16.49 -0.77 7.12
CA PHE A 29 -16.05 0.39 6.36
C PHE A 29 -16.49 0.30 4.90
N GLU A 30 -16.82 1.45 4.30
CA GLU A 30 -16.71 1.65 2.86
C GLU A 30 -15.22 1.81 2.53
N LEU A 31 -14.76 1.21 1.43
CA LEU A 31 -13.37 1.25 1.01
C LEU A 31 -13.27 1.60 -0.46
N PHE A 32 -12.45 2.59 -0.78
CA PHE A 32 -12.32 3.15 -2.11
C PHE A 32 -10.88 3.14 -2.58
N ALA A 33 -10.68 2.84 -3.88
CA ALA A 33 -9.44 3.14 -4.59
C ALA A 33 -9.66 4.43 -5.40
N VAL A 34 -8.75 5.39 -5.23
CA VAL A 34 -8.78 6.70 -5.88
C VAL A 34 -7.57 6.80 -6.79
N ARG A 35 -7.77 6.64 -8.10
CA ARG A 35 -6.73 6.75 -9.11
C ARG A 35 -6.41 8.21 -9.37
N TYR A 36 -5.18 8.62 -9.09
CA TYR A 36 -4.76 10.01 -9.28
C TYR A 36 -3.76 10.21 -10.42
N ALA A 37 -3.05 9.15 -10.85
CA ALA A 37 -2.07 9.21 -11.93
C ALA A 37 -1.92 7.86 -12.63
N THR A 38 -1.19 7.85 -13.77
CA THR A 38 -0.85 6.65 -14.53
C THR A 38 0.56 6.72 -15.10
N HIS A 39 1.12 5.56 -15.44
CA HIS A 39 2.39 5.41 -16.12
C HIS A 39 2.29 4.36 -17.21
N SER A 40 2.09 4.79 -18.43
CA SER A 40 1.91 3.96 -19.62
C SER A 40 3.22 3.63 -20.33
N GLY A 41 3.17 2.61 -21.18
CA GLY A 41 4.29 2.20 -22.03
C GLY A 41 5.37 1.41 -21.29
N ARG A 42 5.04 0.80 -20.17
CA ARG A 42 5.96 -0.08 -19.42
C ARG A 42 6.03 -1.47 -20.05
N THR A 43 7.13 -2.15 -19.78
CA THR A 43 7.36 -3.53 -20.21
C THR A 43 7.20 -4.50 -19.02
N ALA A 44 6.92 -5.77 -19.32
CA ALA A 44 6.84 -6.82 -18.29
C ALA A 44 8.14 -6.94 -17.47
N ALA A 45 9.31 -6.72 -18.09
CA ALA A 45 10.61 -6.75 -17.41
C ALA A 45 10.78 -5.66 -16.34
N GLU A 46 10.01 -4.57 -16.43
CA GLU A 46 10.01 -3.49 -15.42
C GLU A 46 9.09 -3.82 -14.23
N ASN A 47 8.23 -4.82 -14.35
CA ASN A 47 7.23 -5.18 -13.34
C ASN A 47 7.45 -6.59 -12.73
N PHE A 48 8.35 -7.42 -13.29
CA PHE A 48 8.58 -8.77 -12.82
C PHE A 48 10.07 -9.12 -12.83
N ILE A 49 10.56 -9.70 -11.75
CA ILE A 49 11.90 -10.30 -11.68
C ILE A 49 11.80 -11.76 -12.13
N GLY A 50 12.46 -12.08 -13.25
CA GLY A 50 12.75 -13.44 -13.63
C GLY A 50 11.56 -14.34 -13.96
N GLY A 51 10.90 -14.13 -15.08
CA GLY A 51 9.91 -15.09 -15.58
C GLY A 51 8.66 -14.51 -16.21
N ALA A 52 8.59 -13.20 -16.42
CA ALA A 52 7.50 -12.63 -17.21
C ALA A 52 7.64 -13.03 -18.67
N ASP A 53 6.54 -13.41 -19.31
CA ASP A 53 6.50 -13.53 -20.76
C ASP A 53 6.65 -12.11 -21.36
N LEU A 54 7.69 -11.93 -22.17
CA LEU A 54 7.95 -10.64 -22.83
C LEU A 54 6.85 -10.26 -23.85
N HIS A 55 5.96 -11.18 -24.17
CA HIS A 55 4.80 -10.95 -25.04
C HIS A 55 3.55 -10.53 -24.26
N ASP A 56 3.56 -10.60 -22.93
CA ASP A 56 2.48 -10.03 -22.10
C ASP A 56 2.52 -8.50 -22.20
N ALA A 57 1.54 -7.95 -22.92
CA ALA A 57 1.63 -6.62 -23.50
C ALA A 57 1.38 -5.48 -22.51
N ASP A 58 0.49 -5.63 -21.54
CA ASP A 58 0.04 -4.53 -20.71
C ASP A 58 0.65 -4.61 -19.30
N SER A 59 1.65 -3.78 -19.09
CA SER A 59 2.35 -3.66 -17.81
C SER A 59 2.30 -2.22 -17.27
N ASP A 60 1.31 -1.45 -17.67
CA ASP A 60 1.09 -0.10 -17.21
C ASP A 60 0.81 -0.07 -15.70
N LEU A 61 1.13 1.02 -15.05
CA LEU A 61 0.82 1.24 -13.65
C LEU A 61 -0.16 2.39 -13.50
N ASP A 62 -1.15 2.19 -12.66
CA ASP A 62 -1.96 3.26 -12.10
C ASP A 62 -1.46 3.59 -10.68
N TYR A 63 -1.66 4.83 -10.28
CA TYR A 63 -1.28 5.31 -8.95
C TYR A 63 -2.52 5.64 -8.15
N TYR A 64 -2.60 5.04 -6.95
CA TYR A 64 -3.76 5.14 -6.08
C TYR A 64 -3.42 5.76 -4.73
N VAL A 65 -4.38 6.49 -4.18
CA VAL A 65 -4.57 6.61 -2.75
C VAL A 65 -5.87 5.89 -2.39
N TRP A 66 -6.02 5.45 -1.14
CA TRP A 66 -7.23 4.74 -0.74
C TRP A 66 -7.93 5.49 0.39
N VAL A 67 -9.23 5.27 0.51
CA VAL A 67 -10.05 5.86 1.57
C VAL A 67 -10.85 4.76 2.25
N ALA A 68 -10.70 4.62 3.56
CA ALA A 68 -11.59 3.85 4.41
C ALA A 68 -12.50 4.82 5.17
N ARG A 69 -13.82 4.67 4.99
CA ARG A 69 -14.83 5.56 5.59
C ARG A 69 -15.90 4.78 6.34
N ARG A 70 -16.19 5.22 7.56
CA ARG A 70 -17.28 4.67 8.38
C ARG A 70 -17.90 5.78 9.19
N ASP A 71 -19.17 6.12 8.94
CA ASP A 71 -19.83 7.29 9.54
C ASP A 71 -19.01 8.57 9.31
N ASP A 72 -18.61 9.25 10.39
CA ASP A 72 -17.77 10.46 10.35
C ASP A 72 -16.26 10.14 10.39
N GLU A 73 -15.89 8.86 10.50
CA GLU A 73 -14.49 8.43 10.50
C GLU A 73 -13.97 8.33 9.06
N VAL A 74 -12.89 9.01 8.75
CA VAL A 74 -12.23 8.98 7.44
C VAL A 74 -10.73 8.74 7.66
N TYR A 75 -10.23 7.66 7.08
CA TYR A 75 -8.82 7.32 7.02
C TYR A 75 -8.37 7.36 5.57
N VAL A 76 -7.38 8.20 5.28
CA VAL A 76 -6.73 8.25 3.97
C VAL A 76 -5.47 7.40 4.03
N ILE A 77 -5.26 6.55 3.04
CA ILE A 77 -4.09 5.67 2.94
C ILE A 77 -3.26 6.19 1.78
N ASP A 78 -2.04 6.61 2.08
CA ASP A 78 -1.09 7.32 1.22
C ASP A 78 -1.56 8.71 0.77
N THR A 79 -0.65 9.51 0.22
CA THR A 79 -0.91 10.91 -0.14
C THR A 79 -0.67 11.23 -1.61
N GLY A 80 -0.10 10.28 -2.37
CA GLY A 80 0.24 10.48 -3.77
C GLY A 80 1.40 11.46 -3.99
N PHE A 81 1.54 11.95 -5.21
CA PHE A 81 2.52 12.96 -5.61
C PHE A 81 1.84 14.13 -6.35
N GLU A 82 2.57 15.24 -6.45
CA GLU A 82 2.13 16.45 -7.15
C GLU A 82 2.70 16.54 -8.57
N GLU A 83 2.20 17.51 -9.34
CA GLU A 83 2.56 17.74 -10.76
C GLU A 83 4.07 17.82 -11.01
N GLN A 84 4.82 18.47 -10.12
CA GLN A 84 6.28 18.58 -10.28
C GLN A 84 6.97 17.22 -10.26
N ALA A 85 6.56 16.32 -9.37
CA ALA A 85 7.09 14.96 -9.27
C ALA A 85 6.63 14.12 -10.47
N ALA A 86 5.38 14.29 -10.91
CA ALA A 86 4.84 13.64 -12.10
C ALA A 86 5.70 13.96 -13.33
N GLN A 87 5.94 15.24 -13.61
CA GLN A 87 6.75 15.70 -14.73
C GLN A 87 8.20 15.20 -14.66
N ALA A 88 8.83 15.32 -13.48
CA ALA A 88 10.23 14.89 -13.28
C ALA A 88 10.43 13.39 -13.50
N ARG A 89 9.38 12.57 -13.30
CA ARG A 89 9.43 11.10 -13.40
C ARG A 89 8.70 10.55 -14.62
N GLY A 90 8.15 11.40 -15.51
CA GLY A 90 7.40 10.98 -16.69
C GLY A 90 6.10 10.25 -16.34
N ARG A 91 5.40 10.69 -15.29
CA ARG A 91 4.08 10.19 -14.91
C ARG A 91 3.02 11.14 -15.44
N GLN A 92 1.84 10.60 -15.73
CA GLN A 92 0.70 11.40 -16.13
C GLN A 92 -0.25 11.56 -14.94
N LEU A 93 -0.36 12.78 -14.43
CA LEU A 93 -1.35 13.12 -13.42
C LEU A 93 -2.74 13.16 -14.08
N ILE A 94 -3.70 12.45 -13.51
CA ILE A 94 -5.10 12.41 -13.97
C ILE A 94 -5.90 13.48 -13.23
N THR A 95 -5.81 13.43 -11.89
CA THR A 95 -6.49 14.38 -10.99
C THR A 95 -5.65 14.52 -9.74
N PRO A 96 -5.30 15.74 -9.29
CA PRO A 96 -4.61 15.92 -8.01
C PRO A 96 -5.40 15.28 -6.86
N VAL A 97 -4.70 14.65 -5.91
CA VAL A 97 -5.32 13.92 -4.79
C VAL A 97 -6.34 14.77 -4.02
N PRO A 98 -6.08 16.06 -3.67
CA PRO A 98 -7.08 16.87 -2.99
C PRO A 98 -8.37 17.08 -3.80
N GLU A 99 -8.24 17.22 -5.12
CA GLU A 99 -9.39 17.39 -6.02
C GLU A 99 -10.19 16.10 -6.16
N ALA A 100 -9.51 14.96 -6.27
CA ALA A 100 -10.16 13.66 -6.33
C ALA A 100 -10.94 13.36 -5.03
N LEU A 101 -10.33 13.64 -3.86
CA LEU A 101 -10.97 13.48 -2.56
C LEU A 101 -12.13 14.47 -2.37
N ALA A 102 -12.04 15.69 -2.90
CA ALA A 102 -13.14 16.67 -2.85
C ALA A 102 -14.38 16.19 -3.61
N GLN A 103 -14.22 15.42 -4.71
CA GLN A 103 -15.34 14.77 -5.41
C GLN A 103 -16.07 13.73 -4.53
N MET A 104 -15.40 13.23 -3.48
CA MET A 104 -16.00 12.35 -2.47
C MET A 104 -16.50 13.11 -1.23
N SER A 105 -16.53 14.45 -1.28
CA SER A 105 -16.85 15.35 -0.17
C SER A 105 -15.84 15.27 0.99
N ILE A 106 -14.58 14.94 0.69
CA ILE A 106 -13.49 14.88 1.67
C ILE A 106 -12.54 16.06 1.44
N ASP A 107 -12.51 17.00 2.40
CA ASP A 107 -11.49 18.07 2.43
C ASP A 107 -10.23 17.55 3.13
N THR A 108 -9.13 17.44 2.40
CA THR A 108 -7.83 16.95 2.92
C THR A 108 -7.36 17.73 4.15
N ARG A 109 -7.70 19.03 4.23
CA ARG A 109 -7.37 19.89 5.38
C ARG A 109 -8.13 19.53 6.66
N SER A 110 -9.19 18.74 6.55
CA SER A 110 -9.99 18.27 7.69
C SER A 110 -9.66 16.84 8.11
N VAL A 111 -8.98 16.07 7.28
CA VAL A 111 -8.57 14.68 7.56
C VAL A 111 -7.69 14.65 8.80
N ARG A 112 -7.99 13.71 9.72
CA ARG A 112 -7.30 13.57 11.00
C ARG A 112 -6.28 12.46 11.03
N ASP A 113 -6.46 11.43 10.22
CA ASP A 113 -5.62 10.25 10.22
C ASP A 113 -5.24 9.88 8.78
N VAL A 114 -3.95 9.83 8.51
CA VAL A 114 -3.35 9.38 7.26
C VAL A 114 -2.44 8.21 7.55
N ILE A 115 -2.63 7.11 6.85
CA ILE A 115 -1.80 5.93 6.96
C ILE A 115 -0.80 5.97 5.81
N LEU A 116 0.48 6.06 6.11
CA LEU A 116 1.54 5.97 5.11
C LEU A 116 1.99 4.51 5.02
N THR A 117 1.79 3.90 3.86
CA THR A 117 2.23 2.51 3.66
C THR A 117 3.75 2.43 3.66
N HIS A 118 4.41 3.40 3.04
CA HIS A 118 5.86 3.61 3.04
C HIS A 118 6.21 5.03 2.54
N LEU A 119 7.50 5.38 2.44
CA LEU A 119 7.94 6.75 2.16
C LEU A 119 8.46 6.97 0.72
N HIS A 120 8.11 6.12 -0.25
CA HIS A 120 8.38 6.43 -1.65
C HIS A 120 7.56 7.63 -2.12
N TYR A 121 8.04 8.31 -3.18
CA TYR A 121 7.52 9.58 -3.68
C TYR A 121 6.03 9.52 -4.02
N ASP A 122 5.54 8.38 -4.48
CA ASP A 122 4.16 8.16 -4.94
C ASP A 122 3.18 7.78 -3.83
N HIS A 123 3.69 7.59 -2.61
CA HIS A 123 2.90 7.31 -1.42
C HIS A 123 2.95 8.44 -0.38
N ALA A 124 4.07 9.17 -0.32
CA ALA A 124 4.30 10.20 0.69
C ALA A 124 4.66 11.58 0.11
N GLY A 125 4.31 11.85 -1.16
CA GLY A 125 4.73 13.06 -1.87
C GLY A 125 3.87 14.31 -1.63
N SER A 126 2.75 14.21 -0.91
CA SER A 126 1.81 15.33 -0.72
C SER A 126 1.37 15.49 0.74
N LEU A 127 2.27 15.28 1.70
CA LEU A 127 1.96 15.36 3.15
C LEU A 127 1.41 16.74 3.55
N ASP A 128 1.84 17.80 2.89
CA ASP A 128 1.45 19.18 3.22
C ASP A 128 -0.03 19.46 2.90
N GLN A 129 -0.66 18.64 2.07
CA GLN A 129 -2.09 18.70 1.79
C GLN A 129 -2.95 18.24 2.98
N PHE A 130 -2.35 17.59 4.00
CA PHE A 130 -3.02 17.05 5.18
C PHE A 130 -2.51 17.72 6.48
N PRO A 131 -2.69 19.04 6.65
CA PRO A 131 -2.04 19.81 7.72
C PRO A 131 -2.48 19.43 9.14
N LYS A 132 -3.65 18.79 9.29
CA LYS A 132 -4.22 18.41 10.60
C LYS A 132 -4.08 16.91 10.89
N ALA A 133 -3.46 16.15 9.98
CA ALA A 133 -3.39 14.71 10.10
C ALA A 133 -2.32 14.27 11.10
N THR A 134 -2.62 13.15 11.76
CA THR A 134 -1.63 12.26 12.36
C THR A 134 -1.24 11.23 11.30
N PHE A 135 0.04 11.11 11.02
CA PHE A 135 0.58 10.16 10.04
C PHE A 135 1.00 8.87 10.74
N HIS A 136 0.38 7.74 10.34
CA HIS A 136 0.60 6.42 10.89
C HIS A 136 1.59 5.64 10.01
N ILE A 137 2.74 5.25 10.56
CA ILE A 137 3.81 4.60 9.81
C ILE A 137 4.56 3.58 10.69
N GLN A 138 5.21 2.59 10.08
CA GLN A 138 6.10 1.69 10.81
C GLN A 138 7.42 2.40 11.15
N ASP A 139 7.95 2.17 12.36
CA ASP A 139 9.25 2.72 12.80
C ASP A 139 10.40 2.28 11.87
N ALA A 140 10.34 1.04 11.36
CA ALA A 140 11.29 0.50 10.41
C ALA A 140 11.36 1.31 9.10
N GLU A 141 10.25 1.93 8.66
CA GLU A 141 10.23 2.74 7.45
C GLU A 141 10.98 4.06 7.63
N SER A 142 10.74 4.74 8.75
CA SER A 142 11.48 5.96 9.08
C SER A 142 12.98 5.69 9.21
N ALA A 143 13.36 4.59 9.87
CA ALA A 143 14.76 4.17 10.00
C ALA A 143 15.39 3.81 8.64
N TYR A 144 14.64 3.20 7.73
CA TYR A 144 15.10 2.87 6.39
C TYR A 144 15.30 4.13 5.54
N ALA A 145 14.28 5.00 5.45
CA ALA A 145 14.30 6.21 4.61
C ALA A 145 15.35 7.25 5.03
N THR A 146 15.81 7.20 6.29
CA THR A 146 16.85 8.11 6.81
C THR A 146 18.15 7.39 7.15
N GLY A 147 18.23 6.08 6.87
CA GLY A 147 19.34 5.22 7.24
C GLY A 147 20.41 5.07 6.15
N ARG A 148 21.37 4.20 6.45
CA ARG A 148 22.54 3.93 5.60
C ARG A 148 22.19 3.41 4.18
N CYS A 149 21.02 2.81 3.99
CA CYS A 149 20.56 2.35 2.67
C CYS A 149 20.46 3.51 1.68
N MET A 150 20.15 4.71 2.14
CA MET A 150 20.04 5.92 1.31
C MET A 150 21.39 6.43 0.79
N CYS A 151 22.53 5.87 1.25
CA CYS A 151 23.84 6.10 0.63
C CYS A 151 23.96 5.47 -0.76
N HIS A 152 23.14 4.46 -1.08
CA HIS A 152 23.15 3.76 -2.36
C HIS A 152 22.14 4.37 -3.34
N ALA A 153 22.61 4.76 -4.54
CA ALA A 153 21.78 5.44 -5.54
C ALA A 153 20.53 4.62 -5.92
N THR A 154 20.69 3.31 -6.10
CA THR A 154 19.57 2.41 -6.44
C THR A 154 18.49 2.39 -5.36
N MET A 155 18.89 2.38 -4.09
CA MET A 155 17.95 2.28 -2.97
C MET A 155 17.19 3.60 -2.72
N ARG A 156 17.85 4.75 -2.94
CA ARG A 156 17.20 6.06 -2.75
C ARG A 156 16.42 6.56 -3.97
N GLN A 157 16.57 5.92 -5.13
CA GLN A 157 15.95 6.36 -6.39
C GLN A 157 14.41 6.50 -6.29
N PRO A 158 13.67 5.60 -5.59
CA PRO A 158 12.22 5.75 -5.44
C PRO A 158 11.81 6.84 -4.43
N PHE A 159 12.74 7.39 -3.67
CA PHE A 159 12.46 8.46 -2.73
C PHE A 159 12.60 9.84 -3.40
N ASN A 160 11.87 10.82 -2.87
CA ASN A 160 12.14 12.23 -3.08
C ASN A 160 12.63 12.82 -1.75
N VAL A 161 13.77 13.48 -1.75
CA VAL A 161 14.38 14.01 -0.53
C VAL A 161 13.47 14.99 0.20
N GLU A 162 12.74 15.84 -0.55
CA GLU A 162 11.86 16.84 0.06
C GLU A 162 10.65 16.19 0.77
N ASP A 163 10.16 15.05 0.27
CA ASP A 163 9.08 14.29 0.93
C ASP A 163 9.57 13.70 2.26
N VAL A 164 10.78 13.13 2.28
CA VAL A 164 11.41 12.63 3.51
C VAL A 164 11.66 13.79 4.50
N VAL A 165 12.10 14.95 4.03
CA VAL A 165 12.27 16.14 4.86
C VAL A 165 10.92 16.64 5.40
N SER A 166 9.87 16.66 4.57
CA SER A 166 8.51 16.99 5.02
C SER A 166 8.03 16.03 6.10
N PHE A 167 8.22 14.71 5.91
CA PHE A 167 7.93 13.70 6.94
C PHE A 167 8.69 13.98 8.25
N VAL A 168 9.99 14.26 8.19
CA VAL A 168 10.77 14.58 9.41
C VAL A 168 10.23 15.84 10.09
N ARG A 169 9.84 16.86 9.35
CA ARG A 169 9.18 18.05 9.93
C ARG A 169 7.88 17.70 10.65
N ARG A 170 7.04 16.80 10.08
CA ARG A 170 5.81 16.30 10.71
C ARG A 170 6.11 15.52 12.00
N LEU A 171 7.18 14.72 11.98
CA LEU A 171 7.63 14.01 13.18
C LEU A 171 7.97 14.99 14.34
N TYR A 172 8.76 16.01 14.06
CA TYR A 172 9.14 17.01 15.08
C TYR A 172 7.96 17.93 15.46
N ALA A 173 6.94 18.04 14.64
CA ALA A 173 5.69 18.72 14.97
C ALA A 173 4.72 17.86 15.82
N GLY A 174 5.08 16.61 16.15
CA GLY A 174 4.24 15.70 16.94
C GLY A 174 3.06 15.12 16.13
N GLN A 175 3.15 15.12 14.80
CA GLN A 175 2.10 14.65 13.90
C GLN A 175 2.34 13.22 13.38
N VAL A 176 3.32 12.49 13.90
CA VAL A 176 3.61 11.11 13.48
C VAL A 176 3.35 10.15 14.64
N LYS A 177 2.66 9.06 14.33
CA LYS A 177 2.46 7.93 15.23
C LYS A 177 3.14 6.70 14.66
N PHE A 178 4.16 6.21 15.36
CA PHE A 178 4.86 5.00 14.98
C PHE A 178 4.11 3.74 15.38
N HIS A 179 4.22 2.72 14.53
CA HIS A 179 3.75 1.38 14.75
C HIS A 179 4.91 0.39 14.64
N GLN A 180 4.76 -0.77 15.27
CA GLN A 180 5.74 -1.85 15.22
C GLN A 180 5.04 -3.19 14.99
N GLY A 181 5.24 -3.75 13.80
CA GLY A 181 4.61 -5.02 13.42
C GLY A 181 3.11 -4.86 13.12
N THR A 182 2.27 -5.59 13.84
CA THR A 182 0.80 -5.52 13.71
C THR A 182 0.21 -4.58 14.74
N SER A 183 -0.66 -3.68 14.32
CA SER A 183 -1.39 -2.75 15.19
C SER A 183 -2.85 -2.63 14.77
N GLU A 184 -3.75 -2.60 15.72
CA GLU A 184 -5.12 -2.15 15.48
C GLU A 184 -5.18 -0.63 15.65
N LEU A 185 -5.59 0.07 14.59
CA LEU A 185 -5.77 1.52 14.63
C LEU A 185 -7.12 1.86 15.27
N VAL A 186 -8.17 1.23 14.79
CA VAL A 186 -9.53 1.20 15.35
C VAL A 186 -10.16 -0.16 15.05
N PRO A 187 -11.23 -0.56 15.75
CA PRO A 187 -11.93 -1.80 15.47
C PRO A 187 -12.33 -1.93 13.99
N GLY A 188 -11.80 -2.94 13.30
CA GLY A 188 -12.04 -3.18 11.89
C GLY A 188 -11.02 -2.54 10.93
N LEU A 189 -9.96 -1.87 11.45
CA LEU A 189 -8.86 -1.35 10.64
C LEU A 189 -7.53 -1.66 11.33
N THR A 190 -6.71 -2.49 10.70
CA THR A 190 -5.43 -2.95 11.25
C THR A 190 -4.29 -2.73 10.27
N LEU A 191 -3.11 -2.43 10.81
CA LEU A 191 -1.87 -2.19 10.09
C LEU A 191 -0.94 -3.38 10.30
N HIS A 192 -0.27 -3.84 9.25
CA HIS A 192 0.61 -4.99 9.31
C HIS A 192 1.93 -4.68 8.61
N LEU A 193 3.04 -4.77 9.33
CA LEU A 193 4.38 -4.72 8.74
C LEU A 193 4.59 -5.95 7.84
N ILE A 194 4.93 -5.71 6.60
CA ILE A 194 5.26 -6.75 5.61
C ILE A 194 6.74 -6.68 5.25
N GLY A 195 7.25 -5.49 4.96
CA GLY A 195 8.61 -5.32 4.47
C GLY A 195 8.78 -5.74 3.00
N GLY A 196 10.00 -6.05 2.61
CA GLY A 196 10.34 -6.53 1.28
C GLY A 196 10.59 -5.42 0.25
N HIS A 197 9.59 -4.66 -0.13
CA HIS A 197 9.73 -3.51 -1.03
C HIS A 197 10.56 -2.40 -0.38
N THR A 198 10.22 -1.98 0.82
CA THR A 198 11.05 -1.23 1.75
C THR A 198 11.20 -2.02 3.05
N ALA A 199 12.04 -1.57 3.97
CA ALA A 199 12.20 -2.27 5.25
C ALA A 199 10.96 -2.14 6.15
N GLY A 200 10.19 -1.09 5.98
CA GLY A 200 9.04 -0.76 6.82
C GLY A 200 7.70 -0.72 6.08
N LEU A 201 7.63 -1.24 4.85
CA LEU A 201 6.36 -1.33 4.14
C LEU A 201 5.30 -1.99 5.00
N GLN A 202 4.14 -1.34 5.14
CA GLN A 202 2.96 -1.88 5.79
C GLN A 202 1.77 -1.96 4.85
N VAL A 203 0.91 -2.95 5.09
CA VAL A 203 -0.38 -3.10 4.42
C VAL A 203 -1.50 -2.76 5.38
N VAL A 204 -2.65 -2.37 4.82
CA VAL A 204 -3.83 -2.00 5.60
C VAL A 204 -4.91 -3.04 5.40
N ARG A 205 -5.39 -3.64 6.49
CA ARG A 205 -6.47 -4.62 6.49
C ARG A 205 -7.73 -3.96 7.02
N VAL A 206 -8.80 -3.99 6.23
CA VAL A 206 -10.04 -3.26 6.50
C VAL A 206 -11.22 -4.22 6.51
N TRP A 207 -12.06 -4.14 7.57
CA TRP A 207 -13.33 -4.86 7.64
C TRP A 207 -14.38 -4.14 6.80
N THR A 208 -14.86 -4.81 5.76
CA THR A 208 -15.82 -4.28 4.80
C THR A 208 -17.09 -5.14 4.76
N GLN A 209 -18.11 -4.71 4.02
CA GLN A 209 -19.34 -5.50 3.86
C GLN A 209 -19.12 -6.87 3.19
N ARG A 210 -18.00 -7.05 2.46
CA ARG A 210 -17.63 -8.33 1.85
C ARG A 210 -16.61 -9.13 2.66
N GLY A 211 -16.28 -8.68 3.87
CA GLY A 211 -15.27 -9.29 4.73
C GLY A 211 -13.99 -8.47 4.80
N TRP A 212 -12.90 -9.13 5.23
CA TRP A 212 -11.59 -8.50 5.36
C TRP A 212 -10.91 -8.30 4.01
N VAL A 213 -10.76 -7.04 3.62
CA VAL A 213 -10.03 -6.60 2.44
C VAL A 213 -8.65 -6.10 2.86
N VAL A 214 -7.63 -6.43 2.08
CA VAL A 214 -6.24 -5.99 2.29
C VAL A 214 -5.84 -5.06 1.16
N ILE A 215 -5.52 -3.82 1.50
CA ILE A 215 -4.81 -2.89 0.62
C ILE A 215 -3.33 -3.27 0.71
N ALA A 216 -2.85 -3.95 -0.33
CA ALA A 216 -1.49 -4.50 -0.36
C ALA A 216 -0.43 -3.42 -0.59
N SER A 217 -0.82 -2.25 -1.16
CA SER A 217 0.16 -1.25 -1.59
C SER A 217 1.31 -1.94 -2.34
N ASP A 218 2.54 -1.59 -2.07
CA ASP A 218 3.73 -2.11 -2.73
C ASP A 218 4.28 -3.41 -2.12
N ALA A 219 3.47 -4.11 -1.31
CA ALA A 219 3.71 -5.55 -1.14
C ALA A 219 3.46 -6.29 -2.46
N SER A 220 2.62 -5.72 -3.36
CA SER A 220 2.40 -6.21 -4.72
C SER A 220 1.93 -5.06 -5.62
N HIS A 221 2.67 -4.75 -6.67
CA HIS A 221 2.25 -3.73 -7.65
C HIS A 221 1.04 -4.20 -8.46
N LEU A 222 1.11 -5.40 -9.01
CA LEU A 222 0.10 -5.99 -9.87
C LEU A 222 -0.48 -7.26 -9.23
N TYR A 223 -1.68 -7.66 -9.63
CA TYR A 223 -2.24 -8.98 -9.29
C TYR A 223 -1.26 -10.10 -9.62
N GLY A 224 -0.64 -10.04 -10.80
CA GLY A 224 0.34 -11.03 -11.25
C GLY A 224 1.55 -11.21 -10.34
N ASN A 225 1.96 -10.19 -9.57
CA ASN A 225 3.10 -10.33 -8.66
C ASN A 225 2.80 -11.35 -7.55
N PHE A 226 1.73 -11.16 -6.76
CA PHE A 226 1.43 -12.08 -5.67
C PHE A 226 0.81 -13.40 -6.14
N GLU A 227 0.00 -13.38 -7.21
CA GLU A 227 -0.64 -14.58 -7.76
C GLU A 227 0.39 -15.57 -8.32
N ASN A 228 1.42 -15.07 -9.02
CA ASN A 228 2.47 -15.89 -9.62
C ASN A 228 3.75 -15.96 -8.75
N ARG A 229 3.78 -15.27 -7.60
CA ARG A 229 4.96 -15.14 -6.72
C ARG A 229 6.17 -14.59 -7.46
N LEU A 230 5.95 -13.58 -8.30
CA LEU A 230 6.98 -12.90 -9.07
C LEU A 230 7.21 -11.50 -8.48
N PRO A 231 8.33 -11.25 -7.78
CA PRO A 231 8.65 -9.93 -7.27
C PRO A 231 8.87 -8.93 -8.40
N PHE A 232 8.76 -7.65 -8.11
CA PHE A 232 9.13 -6.58 -9.05
C PHE A 232 10.49 -5.97 -8.67
N PRO A 233 11.18 -5.27 -9.63
CA PRO A 233 12.58 -4.85 -9.45
C PRO A 233 12.86 -3.79 -8.38
N ILE A 234 11.86 -2.98 -7.99
CA ILE A 234 12.01 -2.01 -6.90
C ILE A 234 11.80 -2.75 -5.57
N VAL A 235 12.88 -3.33 -5.04
CA VAL A 235 12.81 -4.22 -3.90
C VAL A 235 14.04 -4.08 -3.00
N TYR A 236 13.80 -3.96 -1.68
CA TYR A 236 14.84 -3.97 -0.66
C TYR A 236 15.31 -5.40 -0.34
N ASN A 237 14.36 -6.32 -0.15
CA ASN A 237 14.63 -7.72 0.16
C ASN A 237 13.62 -8.63 -0.55
N VAL A 238 14.10 -9.39 -1.52
CA VAL A 238 13.27 -10.30 -2.32
C VAL A 238 12.65 -11.41 -1.46
N GLY A 239 13.40 -11.95 -0.48
CA GLY A 239 12.89 -13.00 0.42
C GLY A 239 11.70 -12.51 1.23
N ASP A 240 11.85 -11.34 1.86
CA ASP A 240 10.77 -10.72 2.65
C ASP A 240 9.55 -10.38 1.77
N MET A 241 9.76 -9.94 0.51
CA MET A 241 8.65 -9.69 -0.42
C MET A 241 7.87 -10.96 -0.74
N LEU A 242 8.54 -12.08 -0.97
CA LEU A 242 7.89 -13.37 -1.22
C LEU A 242 7.13 -13.90 -0.01
N GLU A 243 7.68 -13.74 1.19
CA GLU A 243 6.95 -14.03 2.44
C GLU A 243 5.77 -13.06 2.62
N GLY A 244 5.94 -11.80 2.21
CA GLY A 244 4.89 -10.79 2.18
C GLY A 244 3.71 -11.20 1.30
N HIS A 245 3.95 -11.74 0.09
CA HIS A 245 2.89 -12.27 -0.76
C HIS A 245 2.08 -13.37 -0.06
N GLN A 246 2.72 -14.24 0.74
CA GLN A 246 2.00 -15.24 1.52
C GLN A 246 1.20 -14.62 2.67
N ALA A 247 1.76 -13.62 3.33
CA ALA A 247 1.06 -12.90 4.40
C ALA A 247 -0.23 -12.22 3.90
N LEU A 248 -0.25 -11.70 2.67
CA LEU A 248 -1.47 -11.13 2.07
C LEU A 248 -2.63 -12.14 2.06
N TYR A 249 -2.35 -13.40 1.66
CA TYR A 249 -3.37 -14.48 1.65
C TYR A 249 -3.86 -14.86 3.06
N GLN A 250 -3.03 -14.69 4.08
CA GLN A 250 -3.43 -14.96 5.46
C GLN A 250 -4.25 -13.83 6.07
N LEU A 251 -4.06 -12.61 5.59
CA LEU A 251 -4.75 -11.42 6.07
C LEU A 251 -6.12 -11.21 5.40
N ALA A 252 -6.27 -11.62 4.15
CA ALA A 252 -7.48 -11.46 3.37
C ALA A 252 -8.42 -12.65 3.54
N ASP A 253 -9.74 -12.45 3.46
CA ASP A 253 -10.71 -13.54 3.53
C ASP A 253 -10.69 -14.43 2.27
N SER A 254 -10.23 -13.90 1.15
CA SER A 254 -9.96 -14.67 -0.08
C SER A 254 -8.95 -13.93 -0.97
N PRO A 255 -8.38 -14.59 -2.02
CA PRO A 255 -7.50 -13.91 -2.97
C PRO A 255 -8.13 -12.66 -3.61
N GLN A 256 -9.43 -12.67 -3.85
CA GLN A 256 -10.16 -11.53 -4.42
C GLN A 256 -10.28 -10.33 -3.46
N HIS A 257 -9.94 -10.51 -2.19
CA HIS A 257 -9.92 -9.44 -1.17
C HIS A 257 -8.55 -8.78 -1.06
N ILE A 258 -7.56 -9.16 -1.88
CA ILE A 258 -6.25 -8.52 -1.96
C ILE A 258 -6.29 -7.50 -3.09
N ILE A 259 -6.03 -6.23 -2.75
CA ILE A 259 -6.00 -5.10 -3.70
C ILE A 259 -4.55 -4.67 -3.86
N PRO A 260 -3.93 -4.87 -5.05
CA PRO A 260 -2.55 -4.45 -5.31
C PRO A 260 -2.40 -2.93 -5.40
N GLY A 261 -1.15 -2.46 -5.30
CA GLY A 261 -0.85 -1.03 -5.20
C GLY A 261 -1.02 -0.25 -6.50
N HIS A 262 -0.80 -0.89 -7.66
CA HIS A 262 -0.62 -0.17 -8.92
C HIS A 262 -1.31 -0.80 -10.14
N ASP A 263 -2.11 -1.85 -9.96
CA ASP A 263 -2.71 -2.56 -11.09
C ASP A 263 -3.88 -1.77 -11.70
N PRO A 264 -3.85 -1.44 -13.00
CA PRO A 264 -4.97 -0.81 -13.69
C PRO A 264 -6.27 -1.63 -13.63
N LEU A 265 -6.17 -2.96 -13.51
CA LEU A 265 -7.31 -3.85 -13.36
C LEU A 265 -8.15 -3.54 -12.09
N VAL A 266 -7.63 -2.81 -11.13
CA VAL A 266 -8.43 -2.34 -9.98
C VAL A 266 -9.59 -1.47 -10.48
N MET A 267 -9.33 -0.58 -11.45
CA MET A 267 -10.40 0.27 -12.03
C MET A 267 -11.42 -0.52 -12.83
N ASP A 268 -11.00 -1.60 -13.50
CA ASP A 268 -11.86 -2.42 -14.35
C ASP A 268 -12.67 -3.44 -13.54
N ARG A 269 -12.09 -3.95 -12.44
CA ARG A 269 -12.72 -4.99 -11.61
C ARG A 269 -13.80 -4.47 -10.68
N TYR A 270 -13.78 -3.18 -10.34
CA TYR A 270 -14.66 -2.65 -9.30
C TYR A 270 -15.58 -1.54 -9.83
N PRO A 271 -16.82 -1.43 -9.30
CA PRO A 271 -17.75 -0.42 -9.76
C PRO A 271 -17.29 0.99 -9.37
N ALA A 272 -17.56 1.95 -10.25
CA ALA A 272 -17.34 3.36 -9.96
C ALA A 272 -18.15 3.79 -8.71
N TYR A 273 -17.58 4.68 -7.92
CA TYR A 273 -18.27 5.27 -6.76
C TYR A 273 -19.52 6.05 -7.18
N SER A 274 -19.41 6.86 -8.23
CA SER A 274 -20.53 7.58 -8.84
C SER A 274 -20.26 7.79 -10.34
N THR A 275 -21.26 8.29 -11.06
CA THR A 275 -21.10 8.64 -12.48
C THR A 275 -20.07 9.75 -12.67
N GLU A 276 -20.04 10.72 -11.76
CA GLU A 276 -19.14 11.88 -11.81
C GLU A 276 -17.68 11.51 -11.54
N THR A 277 -17.46 10.46 -10.76
CA THR A 277 -16.12 9.96 -10.39
C THR A 277 -15.69 8.75 -11.23
N ALA A 278 -16.45 8.41 -12.27
CA ALA A 278 -16.12 7.29 -13.15
C ALA A 278 -14.70 7.47 -13.75
N GLY A 279 -13.91 6.40 -13.68
CA GLY A 279 -12.50 6.43 -14.10
C GLY A 279 -11.52 7.02 -13.09
N VAL A 280 -11.99 7.54 -11.96
CA VAL A 280 -11.15 8.09 -10.88
C VAL A 280 -11.37 7.33 -9.58
N VAL A 281 -12.60 7.03 -9.18
CA VAL A 281 -12.91 6.39 -7.89
C VAL A 281 -13.73 5.13 -8.09
N VAL A 282 -13.25 4.02 -7.53
CA VAL A 282 -13.98 2.75 -7.48
C VAL A 282 -14.15 2.23 -6.05
N ARG A 283 -15.21 1.44 -5.85
CA ARG A 283 -15.56 0.82 -4.56
C ARG A 283 -14.94 -0.57 -4.46
N VAL A 284 -13.98 -0.75 -3.60
CA VAL A 284 -13.33 -2.05 -3.36
C VAL A 284 -13.88 -2.80 -2.14
N ASP A 285 -14.85 -2.21 -1.43
CA ASP A 285 -15.60 -2.84 -0.34
C ASP A 285 -16.78 -3.70 -0.82
N VAL A 286 -17.06 -3.70 -2.11
CA VAL A 286 -18.10 -4.51 -2.75
C VAL A 286 -17.49 -5.62 -3.62
N ALA A 287 -18.30 -6.58 -4.02
CA ALA A 287 -17.85 -7.62 -4.94
C ALA A 287 -17.34 -7.03 -6.26
N PRO A 288 -16.29 -7.59 -6.87
CA PRO A 288 -15.88 -7.22 -8.22
C PRO A 288 -17.05 -7.34 -9.20
N ILE A 289 -17.07 -6.49 -10.22
CA ILE A 289 -18.00 -6.61 -11.34
C ILE A 289 -17.68 -7.94 -12.02
N SER A 290 -18.65 -8.84 -12.13
CA SER A 290 -18.45 -10.04 -12.93
C SER A 290 -18.15 -9.60 -14.37
N SER A 291 -16.94 -9.89 -14.84
CA SER A 291 -16.65 -9.81 -16.28
C SER A 291 -17.74 -10.66 -16.97
N ALA A 292 -18.61 -10.01 -17.75
CA ALA A 292 -19.44 -10.73 -18.68
C ALA A 292 -18.49 -11.51 -19.58
N ASN A 293 -18.55 -12.84 -19.47
CA ASN A 293 -17.82 -13.78 -20.33
C ASN A 293 -18.12 -13.52 -21.79
#